data_5019afe9a44c3726c7533fdf94d50f8c
#
_entry.id   5019afe9a44c3726c7533fdf94d50f8c
#
_cell.length_a   1.000
_cell.length_b   1.000
_cell.length_c   1.000
_cell.angle_alpha   90.00
_cell.angle_beta   90.00
_cell.angle_gamma   90.00
#
_symmetry.space_group_name_H-M   'P 1'
#
loop_
_entity.id
_entity.type
_entity.pdbx_description
1 polymer ?
#
loop_
_entity_poly.entity_id
_entity_poly.type
_entity_poly.pdbx_seq_one_letter_code
_entity_poly.pdbx_strand_id
1 'polypeptide(L)'
;MQLDRRQLVLTALALGLLTAPLVFAGADEDAVLKNVETFRVAQAAGKAAAIAPLLAEDLSYSHSSGAVDDKAKLLSGISNANYKWTSLEYRNPTVKVVGPAAIVRFNFVGEQEFTDGKKTPQNLAILMNWQKQGGEWKLLSRAATKL
;
A
#
# COMPACT_ATOMS: atom_id res chain seq x y z
N MET A 1 80.38 -2.41 9.33
CA MET A 1 79.42 -1.27 9.30
C MET A 1 78.13 -1.78 8.64
N GLN A 2 77.20 -2.22 9.45
CA GLN A 2 75.95 -2.84 8.98
C GLN A 2 74.84 -1.79 8.99
N LEU A 3 74.17 -1.58 7.86
CA LEU A 3 73.02 -0.73 7.73
C LEU A 3 71.73 -1.55 7.89
N ASP A 4 71.05 -1.25 8.95
CA ASP A 4 69.80 -1.87 9.35
C ASP A 4 68.67 -1.40 8.44
N ARG A 5 68.04 -2.28 7.69
CA ARG A 5 66.87 -2.02 6.83
C ARG A 5 65.60 -2.23 7.65
N ARG A 6 65.10 -1.18 8.28
CA ARG A 6 63.76 -1.18 8.85
C ARG A 6 62.72 -1.13 7.73
N GLN A 7 62.05 -2.22 7.54
CA GLN A 7 60.90 -2.31 6.66
C GLN A 7 59.71 -1.59 7.28
N LEU A 8 59.29 -0.49 6.64
CA LEU A 8 58.03 0.19 6.92
C LEU A 8 56.91 -0.62 6.29
N VAL A 9 56.13 -1.32 7.13
CA VAL A 9 54.86 -1.93 6.72
C VAL A 9 53.79 -0.85 6.80
N LEU A 10 53.39 -0.30 5.65
CA LEU A 10 52.21 0.57 5.53
C LEU A 10 50.95 -0.29 5.50
N THR A 11 50.29 -0.37 6.64
CA THR A 11 48.93 -0.94 6.74
C THR A 11 47.94 0.08 6.19
N ALA A 12 47.49 -0.10 4.97
CA ALA A 12 46.39 0.67 4.41
C ALA A 12 45.06 0.21 5.07
N LEU A 13 44.55 1.01 6.00
CA LEU A 13 43.22 0.84 6.56
C LEU A 13 42.20 1.30 5.50
N ALA A 14 41.61 0.35 4.77
CA ALA A 14 40.49 0.62 3.89
C ALA A 14 39.25 0.89 4.76
N LEU A 15 38.93 2.17 5.01
CA LEU A 15 37.63 2.58 5.53
C LEU A 15 36.61 2.33 4.44
N GLY A 16 35.91 1.19 4.48
CA GLY A 16 34.71 0.97 3.70
C GLY A 16 33.60 1.87 4.19
N LEU A 17 33.33 2.98 3.47
CA LEU A 17 32.09 3.75 3.65
C LEU A 17 30.92 2.84 3.28
N LEU A 18 30.25 2.27 4.28
CA LEU A 18 28.91 1.75 4.16
C LEU A 18 27.99 2.96 3.92
N THR A 19 27.77 3.33 2.66
CA THR A 19 26.70 4.22 2.29
C THR A 19 25.39 3.45 2.44
N ALA A 20 24.78 3.49 3.63
CA ALA A 20 23.41 3.11 3.77
C ALA A 20 22.59 4.00 2.82
N PRO A 21 21.65 3.43 2.00
CA PRO A 21 20.81 4.26 1.16
C PRO A 21 20.00 5.18 2.10
N LEU A 22 20.15 6.49 1.93
CA LEU A 22 19.23 7.47 2.51
C LEU A 22 17.86 7.20 1.86
N VAL A 23 17.05 6.35 2.50
CA VAL A 23 15.66 6.16 2.13
C VAL A 23 14.98 7.47 2.51
N PHE A 24 14.59 8.25 1.51
CA PHE A 24 13.70 9.38 1.68
C PHE A 24 12.35 8.81 2.10
N ALA A 25 12.05 8.80 3.40
CA ALA A 25 10.78 8.32 3.94
C ALA A 25 9.58 8.97 3.21
N GLY A 26 9.68 10.25 2.83
CA GLY A 26 8.67 10.96 2.06
C GLY A 26 8.39 10.39 0.68
N ALA A 27 9.40 9.90 -0.06
CA ALA A 27 9.19 9.34 -1.40
C ALA A 27 8.40 8.02 -1.38
N ASP A 28 8.64 7.17 -0.38
CA ASP A 28 7.88 5.93 -0.20
C ASP A 28 6.46 6.22 0.31
N GLU A 29 6.28 7.21 1.19
CA GLU A 29 4.96 7.67 1.64
C GLU A 29 4.14 8.22 0.47
N ASP A 30 4.72 9.06 -0.38
CA ASP A 30 4.07 9.60 -1.59
C ASP A 30 3.69 8.48 -2.57
N ALA A 31 4.56 7.49 -2.76
CA ALA A 31 4.29 6.34 -3.63
C ALA A 31 3.12 5.50 -3.11
N VAL A 32 3.05 5.26 -1.80
CA VAL A 32 1.92 4.54 -1.17
C VAL A 32 0.63 5.33 -1.31
N LEU A 33 0.64 6.64 -1.01
CA LEU A 33 -0.56 7.48 -1.15
C LEU A 33 -1.06 7.57 -2.59
N LYS A 34 -0.15 7.62 -3.56
CA LYS A 34 -0.50 7.54 -4.99
C LYS A 34 -1.19 6.23 -5.33
N ASN A 35 -0.70 5.11 -4.81
CA ASN A 35 -1.32 3.79 -5.01
C ASN A 35 -2.71 3.71 -4.35
N VAL A 36 -2.88 4.29 -3.15
CA VAL A 36 -4.18 4.40 -2.45
C VAL A 36 -5.18 5.18 -3.30
N GLU A 37 -4.77 6.31 -3.88
CA GLU A 37 -5.64 7.11 -4.76
C GLU A 37 -5.95 6.38 -6.07
N THR A 38 -4.96 5.71 -6.68
CA THR A 38 -5.18 4.86 -7.87
C THR A 38 -6.19 3.76 -7.57
N PHE A 39 -6.08 3.12 -6.40
CA PHE A 39 -7.04 2.12 -5.94
C PHE A 39 -8.45 2.71 -5.80
N ARG A 40 -8.60 3.87 -5.14
CA ARG A 40 -9.89 4.56 -4.97
C ARG A 40 -10.56 4.86 -6.31
N VAL A 41 -9.81 5.47 -7.25
CA VAL A 41 -10.34 5.83 -8.57
C VAL A 41 -10.79 4.60 -9.34
N ALA A 42 -9.98 3.54 -9.34
CA ALA A 42 -10.31 2.29 -10.02
C ALA A 42 -11.51 1.57 -9.37
N GLN A 43 -11.60 1.59 -8.03
CA GLN A 43 -12.73 1.03 -7.29
C GLN A 43 -14.02 1.80 -7.59
N ALA A 44 -14.00 3.13 -7.59
CA ALA A 44 -15.14 3.96 -7.94
C ALA A 44 -15.65 3.69 -9.35
N ALA A 45 -14.74 3.37 -10.27
CA ALA A 45 -15.05 3.08 -11.67
C ALA A 45 -15.35 1.60 -11.96
N GLY A 46 -15.29 0.71 -10.96
CA GLY A 46 -15.48 -0.74 -11.14
C GLY A 46 -14.38 -1.41 -11.99
N LYS A 47 -13.18 -0.81 -12.07
CA LYS A 47 -12.07 -1.26 -12.92
C LYS A 47 -11.13 -2.21 -12.19
N ALA A 48 -11.54 -3.46 -12.00
CA ALA A 48 -10.74 -4.48 -11.32
C ALA A 48 -9.35 -4.68 -11.94
N ALA A 49 -9.21 -4.61 -13.25
CA ALA A 49 -7.93 -4.75 -13.95
C ALA A 49 -6.90 -3.66 -13.56
N ALA A 50 -7.37 -2.45 -13.21
CA ALA A 50 -6.49 -1.39 -12.75
C ALA A 50 -6.08 -1.55 -11.27
N ILE A 51 -6.85 -2.31 -10.49
CA ILE A 51 -6.55 -2.63 -9.08
C ILE A 51 -5.59 -3.82 -8.98
N ALA A 52 -5.70 -4.80 -9.86
CA ALA A 52 -4.94 -6.05 -9.79
C ALA A 52 -3.42 -5.87 -9.56
N PRO A 53 -2.71 -4.96 -10.27
CA PRO A 53 -1.27 -4.78 -10.08
C PRO A 53 -0.90 -4.14 -8.73
N LEU A 54 -1.86 -3.52 -8.02
CA LEU A 54 -1.65 -2.92 -6.71
C LEU A 54 -1.73 -3.93 -5.56
N LEU A 55 -2.22 -5.15 -5.82
CA LEU A 55 -2.50 -6.16 -4.80
C LEU A 55 -1.34 -7.16 -4.69
N ALA A 56 -0.97 -7.50 -3.45
CA ALA A 56 -0.13 -8.65 -3.17
C ALA A 56 -0.87 -9.96 -3.51
N GLU A 57 -0.13 -11.03 -3.84
CA GLU A 57 -0.75 -12.36 -4.08
C GLU A 57 -1.41 -12.90 -2.80
N ASP A 58 -0.78 -12.65 -1.64
CA ASP A 58 -1.28 -13.07 -0.33
C ASP A 58 -2.24 -12.05 0.31
N LEU A 59 -3.00 -11.29 -0.49
CA LEU A 59 -3.93 -10.28 -0.01
C LEU A 59 -4.95 -10.87 0.98
N SER A 60 -5.15 -10.16 2.09
CA SER A 60 -6.26 -10.37 3.03
C SER A 60 -7.11 -9.11 3.14
N TYR A 61 -8.29 -9.12 2.55
CA TYR A 61 -9.16 -7.94 2.45
C TYR A 61 -10.44 -8.14 3.26
N SER A 62 -10.47 -7.57 4.47
CA SER A 62 -11.62 -7.68 5.38
C SER A 62 -12.62 -6.56 5.12
N HIS A 63 -13.88 -6.95 4.94
CA HIS A 63 -15.03 -6.07 4.83
C HIS A 63 -15.60 -5.72 6.21
N SER A 64 -16.37 -4.64 6.29
CA SER A 64 -17.04 -4.22 7.54
C SER A 64 -18.13 -5.20 8.01
N SER A 65 -18.51 -6.16 7.19
CA SER A 65 -19.40 -7.27 7.52
C SER A 65 -18.68 -8.42 8.22
N GLY A 66 -17.33 -8.40 8.26
CA GLY A 66 -16.50 -9.51 8.73
C GLY A 66 -16.09 -10.51 7.64
N ALA A 67 -16.66 -10.40 6.42
CA ALA A 67 -16.22 -11.22 5.28
C ALA A 67 -14.77 -10.87 4.91
N VAL A 68 -14.01 -11.91 4.50
CA VAL A 68 -12.62 -11.75 4.06
C VAL A 68 -12.49 -12.27 2.62
N ASP A 69 -11.91 -11.44 1.78
CA ASP A 69 -11.60 -11.77 0.40
C ASP A 69 -10.09 -11.90 0.19
N ASP A 70 -9.68 -12.87 -0.61
CA ASP A 70 -8.39 -12.92 -1.25
C ASP A 70 -8.37 -12.02 -2.50
N LYS A 71 -7.24 -11.96 -3.19
CA LYS A 71 -7.06 -11.17 -4.41
C LYS A 71 -8.08 -11.52 -5.50
N ALA A 72 -8.28 -12.81 -5.78
CA ALA A 72 -9.17 -13.26 -6.85
C ALA A 72 -10.62 -12.91 -6.55
N LYS A 73 -11.05 -13.15 -5.31
CA LYS A 73 -12.42 -12.87 -4.87
C LYS A 73 -12.71 -11.37 -4.84
N LEU A 74 -11.78 -10.54 -4.37
CA LEU A 74 -11.93 -9.08 -4.40
C LEU A 74 -12.09 -8.57 -5.84
N LEU A 75 -11.22 -8.99 -6.77
CA LEU A 75 -11.28 -8.57 -8.18
C LEU A 75 -12.57 -9.02 -8.86
N SER A 76 -13.00 -10.26 -8.60
CA SER A 76 -14.28 -10.77 -9.08
C SER A 76 -15.45 -9.97 -8.51
N GLY A 77 -15.45 -9.66 -7.24
CA GLY A 77 -16.49 -8.84 -6.59
C GLY A 77 -16.61 -7.44 -7.18
N ILE A 78 -15.49 -6.81 -7.53
CA ILE A 78 -15.47 -5.48 -8.17
C ILE A 78 -16.01 -5.59 -9.62
N SER A 79 -15.57 -6.59 -10.39
CA SER A 79 -15.98 -6.77 -11.79
C SER A 79 -17.46 -7.13 -11.96
N ASN A 80 -18.02 -7.85 -10.99
CA ASN A 80 -19.40 -8.36 -11.03
C ASN A 80 -20.33 -7.63 -10.06
N ALA A 81 -19.96 -6.41 -9.62
CA ALA A 81 -20.76 -5.63 -8.71
C ALA A 81 -22.14 -5.32 -9.33
N ASN A 82 -23.21 -5.53 -8.55
CA ASN A 82 -24.59 -5.15 -8.91
C ASN A 82 -24.94 -3.71 -8.46
N TYR A 83 -23.92 -2.89 -8.26
CA TYR A 83 -24.02 -1.48 -7.88
C TYR A 83 -22.96 -0.66 -8.60
N LYS A 84 -23.19 0.63 -8.67
CA LYS A 84 -22.18 1.64 -9.03
C LYS A 84 -21.95 2.59 -7.83
N TRP A 85 -20.77 3.18 -7.76
CA TRP A 85 -20.51 4.28 -6.84
C TRP A 85 -21.06 5.57 -7.44
N THR A 86 -21.97 6.24 -6.76
CA THR A 86 -22.41 7.60 -7.10
C THR A 86 -21.47 8.64 -6.50
N SER A 87 -20.81 8.28 -5.39
CA SER A 87 -19.68 9.01 -4.79
C SER A 87 -18.77 8.05 -4.06
N LEU A 88 -17.46 8.32 -4.05
CA LEU A 88 -16.47 7.59 -3.26
C LEU A 88 -15.27 8.47 -2.95
N GLU A 89 -15.08 8.75 -1.67
CA GLU A 89 -13.98 9.56 -1.14
C GLU A 89 -13.21 8.78 -0.08
N TYR A 90 -11.88 8.92 -0.08
CA TYR A 90 -11.00 8.52 1.00
C TYR A 90 -10.55 9.80 1.72
N ARG A 91 -11.21 10.12 2.84
CA ARG A 91 -11.02 11.37 3.57
C ARG A 91 -9.92 11.25 4.61
N ASN A 92 -9.13 12.31 4.75
CA ASN A 92 -8.07 12.45 5.76
C ASN A 92 -7.08 11.28 5.75
N PRO A 93 -6.50 10.91 4.59
CA PRO A 93 -5.54 9.82 4.54
C PRO A 93 -4.29 10.17 5.34
N THR A 94 -3.83 9.22 6.13
CA THR A 94 -2.53 9.24 6.80
C THR A 94 -1.71 8.06 6.36
N VAL A 95 -0.40 8.23 6.25
CA VAL A 95 0.54 7.17 5.90
C VAL A 95 1.73 7.22 6.84
N LYS A 96 2.24 6.04 7.19
CA LYS A 96 3.49 5.88 7.93
C LYS A 96 4.26 4.71 7.35
N VAL A 97 5.46 4.96 6.85
CA VAL A 97 6.37 3.94 6.34
C VAL A 97 7.30 3.48 7.46
N VAL A 98 7.47 2.15 7.59
CA VAL A 98 8.38 1.51 8.55
C VAL A 98 9.09 0.37 7.82
N GLY A 99 10.32 0.61 7.36
CA GLY A 99 11.06 -0.34 6.54
C GLY A 99 10.28 -0.72 5.28
N PRO A 100 10.08 -2.02 4.99
CA PRO A 100 9.34 -2.48 3.82
C PRO A 100 7.81 -2.47 4.02
N ALA A 101 7.30 -1.92 5.11
CA ALA A 101 5.88 -1.87 5.44
C ALA A 101 5.37 -0.42 5.50
N ALA A 102 4.11 -0.21 5.13
CA ALA A 102 3.42 1.05 5.31
C ALA A 102 2.03 0.84 5.87
N ILE A 103 1.66 1.68 6.82
CA ILE A 103 0.33 1.72 7.43
C ILE A 103 -0.40 2.94 6.87
N VAL A 104 -1.59 2.72 6.33
CA VAL A 104 -2.47 3.79 5.83
C VAL A 104 -3.80 3.74 6.56
N ARG A 105 -4.30 4.91 6.97
CA ARG A 105 -5.63 5.05 7.56
C ARG A 105 -6.38 6.17 6.87
N PHE A 106 -7.69 6.00 6.70
CA PHE A 106 -8.58 7.02 6.17
C PHE A 106 -10.04 6.72 6.51
N ASN A 107 -10.90 7.72 6.33
CA ASN A 107 -12.34 7.55 6.37
C ASN A 107 -12.85 7.32 4.95
N PHE A 108 -13.45 6.15 4.72
CA PHE A 108 -14.11 5.78 3.49
C PHE A 108 -15.55 6.29 3.52
N VAL A 109 -15.88 7.23 2.68
CA VAL A 109 -17.21 7.82 2.60
C VAL A 109 -17.72 7.72 1.17
N GLY A 110 -18.91 7.19 0.99
CA GLY A 110 -19.47 7.05 -0.35
C GLY A 110 -20.92 6.65 -0.36
N GLU A 111 -21.49 6.56 -1.54
CA GLU A 111 -22.84 6.08 -1.80
C GLU A 111 -22.84 5.07 -2.94
N GLN A 112 -23.41 3.91 -2.69
CA GLN A 112 -23.68 2.88 -3.70
C GLN A 112 -25.11 3.01 -4.20
N GLU A 113 -25.30 2.94 -5.52
CA GLU A 113 -26.61 2.80 -6.16
C GLU A 113 -26.70 1.44 -6.82
N PHE A 114 -27.58 0.60 -6.32
CA PHE A 114 -27.81 -0.74 -6.81
C PHE A 114 -28.66 -0.76 -8.10
N THR A 115 -28.65 -1.86 -8.82
CA THR A 115 -29.40 -2.02 -10.07
C THR A 115 -30.92 -1.89 -9.93
N ASP A 116 -31.44 -2.09 -8.71
CA ASP A 116 -32.85 -1.87 -8.35
C ASP A 116 -33.16 -0.39 -7.98
N GLY A 117 -32.17 0.49 -8.08
CA GLY A 117 -32.27 1.92 -7.73
C GLY A 117 -32.10 2.23 -6.24
N LYS A 118 -31.92 1.21 -5.40
CA LYS A 118 -31.67 1.42 -3.96
C LYS A 118 -30.31 2.08 -3.75
N LYS A 119 -30.27 3.12 -2.92
CA LYS A 119 -29.04 3.78 -2.50
C LYS A 119 -28.64 3.37 -1.09
N THR A 120 -27.35 3.15 -0.89
CA THR A 120 -26.81 2.76 0.41
C THR A 120 -25.56 3.59 0.71
N PRO A 121 -25.61 4.45 1.74
CA PRO A 121 -24.43 5.20 2.17
C PRO A 121 -23.42 4.28 2.86
N GLN A 122 -22.15 4.62 2.71
CA GLN A 122 -21.04 3.96 3.36
C GLN A 122 -20.24 4.99 4.16
N ASN A 123 -19.95 4.67 5.42
CA ASN A 123 -19.08 5.46 6.28
C ASN A 123 -18.26 4.50 7.14
N LEU A 124 -16.97 4.33 6.79
CA LEU A 124 -16.12 3.32 7.37
C LEU A 124 -14.78 3.92 7.81
N ALA A 125 -14.23 3.44 8.92
CA ALA A 125 -12.83 3.58 9.24
C ALA A 125 -12.03 2.46 8.56
N ILE A 126 -10.98 2.83 7.83
CA ILE A 126 -10.16 1.89 7.09
C ILE A 126 -8.73 1.86 7.65
N LEU A 127 -8.19 0.65 7.74
CA LEU A 127 -6.78 0.37 7.91
C LEU A 127 -6.29 -0.44 6.72
N MET A 128 -5.23 0.02 6.06
CA MET A 128 -4.50 -0.72 5.03
C MET A 128 -3.05 -0.93 5.45
N ASN A 129 -2.52 -2.12 5.20
CA ASN A 129 -1.11 -2.41 5.29
C ASN A 129 -0.57 -2.68 3.89
N TRP A 130 0.43 -1.91 3.51
CA TRP A 130 1.14 -2.06 2.25
C TRP A 130 2.53 -2.65 2.51
N GLN A 131 3.03 -3.45 1.59
CA GLN A 131 4.36 -4.06 1.66
C GLN A 131 5.13 -3.78 0.38
N LYS A 132 6.40 -3.42 0.52
CA LYS A 132 7.30 -3.26 -0.63
C LYS A 132 7.78 -4.64 -1.10
N GLN A 133 7.37 -5.02 -2.31
CA GLN A 133 7.67 -6.31 -2.93
C GLN A 133 8.32 -6.06 -4.29
N GLY A 134 9.56 -6.51 -4.50
CA GLY A 134 10.28 -6.29 -5.75
C GLY A 134 10.43 -4.80 -6.14
N GLY A 135 10.54 -3.91 -5.15
CA GLY A 135 10.64 -2.47 -5.36
C GLY A 135 9.29 -1.74 -5.51
N GLU A 136 8.16 -2.46 -5.57
CA GLU A 136 6.83 -1.89 -5.71
C GLU A 136 6.01 -2.05 -4.42
N TRP A 137 5.19 -1.03 -4.10
CA TRP A 137 4.26 -1.10 -2.99
C TRP A 137 3.00 -1.86 -3.38
N LYS A 138 2.70 -2.96 -2.66
CA LYS A 138 1.51 -3.82 -2.85
C LYS A 138 0.63 -3.79 -1.61
N LEU A 139 -0.69 -3.73 -1.79
CA LEU A 139 -1.64 -3.87 -0.70
C LEU A 139 -1.63 -5.32 -0.20
N LEU A 140 -1.19 -5.51 1.04
CA LEU A 140 -1.12 -6.83 1.69
C LEU A 140 -2.38 -7.13 2.50
N SER A 141 -2.89 -6.13 3.23
CA SER A 141 -4.14 -6.33 3.98
C SER A 141 -4.95 -5.04 4.11
N ARG A 142 -6.26 -5.24 4.29
CA ARG A 142 -7.21 -4.16 4.60
C ARG A 142 -8.20 -4.63 5.66
N ALA A 143 -8.55 -3.74 6.58
CA ALA A 143 -9.65 -3.94 7.50
C ALA A 143 -10.59 -2.72 7.47
N ALA A 144 -11.89 -2.98 7.62
CA ALA A 144 -12.92 -1.95 7.66
C ALA A 144 -13.81 -2.09 8.90
N THR A 145 -14.13 -0.95 9.51
CA THR A 145 -15.06 -0.85 10.64
C THR A 145 -16.11 0.19 10.32
N LYS A 146 -17.39 -0.11 10.56
CA LYS A 146 -18.47 0.88 10.42
C LYS A 146 -18.32 1.98 11.48
N LEU A 147 -18.56 3.22 11.06
CA LEU A 147 -18.61 4.41 11.93
C LEU A 147 -20.06 4.80 12.22
#